data_40d8fc0052c3c7964264046bd7408660
#
_entry.id   40d8fc0052c3c7964264046bd7408660
#
_cell.length_a   1.000
_cell.length_b   1.000
_cell.length_c   1.000
_cell.angle_alpha   90.00
_cell.angle_beta   90.00
_cell.angle_gamma   90.00
#
_symmetry.space_group_name_H-M   'P 1'
#
loop_
_entity.id
_entity.type
_entity.pdbx_description
1 polymer ?
#
loop_
_entity_poly.entity_id
_entity_poly.type
_entity_poly.pdbx_seq_one_letter_code
_entity_poly.pdbx_strand_id
1 'polypeptide(L)' 'MQFDKEADANSLNCPLPILRCKKNLSDMAAGHVLKITATDPGSVKDFKAFCLQTGHELLQLDEHEKSFTFYIRKRAL' A
#
# COMPACT_ATOMS: atom_id res chain seq x y z
N MET A 1 10.26 0.72 9.79
CA MET A 1 10.38 1.81 8.78
C MET A 1 9.48 2.98 9.18
N GLN A 2 9.92 4.19 8.95
CA GLN A 2 9.11 5.37 9.25
C GLN A 2 8.08 5.59 8.14
N PHE A 3 6.93 6.12 8.54
CA PHE A 3 5.85 6.40 7.61
C PHE A 3 5.13 7.70 8.02
N ASP A 4 4.43 8.29 7.06
CA ASP A 4 3.72 9.56 7.28
C ASP A 4 2.23 9.37 7.51
N LYS A 5 1.68 8.26 7.01
CA LYS A 5 0.26 7.94 7.16
C LYS A 5 0.09 6.43 7.25
N GLU A 6 -0.91 6.01 8.02
CA GLU A 6 -1.21 4.59 8.16
C GLU A 6 -2.66 4.33 7.74
N ALA A 7 -2.89 3.25 7.02
CA ALA A 7 -4.21 2.84 6.59
C ALA A 7 -4.41 1.36 6.88
N ASP A 8 -5.67 0.99 7.15
CA ASP A 8 -6.07 -0.38 7.46
C ASP A 8 -6.93 -0.90 6.31
N ALA A 9 -6.46 -1.93 5.64
CA ALA A 9 -7.21 -2.63 4.61
C ALA A 9 -7.43 -4.10 4.99
N ASN A 10 -7.32 -4.42 6.27
CA ASN A 10 -7.58 -5.77 6.76
C ASN A 10 -9.04 -6.16 6.50
N SER A 11 -9.23 -7.45 6.22
CA SER A 11 -10.55 -8.03 5.94
C SER A 11 -11.21 -7.53 4.66
N LEU A 12 -10.52 -6.74 3.85
CA LEU A 12 -10.99 -6.33 2.53
C LEU A 12 -10.48 -7.29 1.47
N ASN A 13 -11.34 -7.60 0.51
CA ASN A 13 -10.99 -8.44 -0.63
C ASN A 13 -10.66 -7.61 -1.85
N CYS A 14 -9.83 -8.16 -2.74
CA CYS A 14 -9.51 -7.53 -4.02
C CYS A 14 -10.80 -7.10 -4.74
N PRO A 15 -10.89 -5.86 -5.29
CA PRO A 15 -9.80 -4.87 -5.41
C PRO A 15 -9.80 -3.81 -4.30
N LEU A 16 -10.52 -4.03 -3.19
CA LEU A 16 -10.72 -3.00 -2.17
C LEU A 16 -9.43 -2.53 -1.50
N PRO A 17 -8.44 -3.41 -1.20
CA PRO A 17 -7.18 -2.92 -0.63
C PRO A 17 -6.48 -1.89 -1.53
N ILE A 18 -6.48 -2.12 -2.84
CA ILE A 18 -5.87 -1.20 -3.80
C ILE A 18 -6.65 0.12 -3.84
N LEU A 19 -7.97 0.06 -3.82
CA LEU A 19 -8.79 1.27 -3.82
C LEU A 19 -8.55 2.10 -2.56
N ARG A 20 -8.41 1.43 -1.41
CA ARG A 20 -8.08 2.09 -0.15
C ARG A 20 -6.72 2.76 -0.23
N CYS A 21 -5.74 2.07 -0.82
CA CYS A 21 -4.41 2.62 -1.03
C CYS A 21 -4.45 3.86 -1.91
N LYS A 22 -5.15 3.80 -3.03
CA LYS A 22 -5.28 4.95 -3.95
C LYS A 22 -5.87 6.16 -3.25
N LYS A 23 -6.94 5.96 -2.49
CA LYS A 23 -7.59 7.04 -1.78
C LYS A 23 -6.66 7.71 -0.79
N ASN A 24 -5.91 6.91 -0.03
CA ASN A 24 -4.98 7.46 0.95
C ASN A 24 -3.83 8.20 0.29
N LEU A 25 -3.28 7.64 -0.79
CA LEU A 25 -2.18 8.31 -1.49
C LEU A 25 -2.61 9.63 -2.11
N SER A 26 -3.87 9.74 -2.54
CA SER A 26 -4.36 10.97 -3.16
C SER A 26 -4.34 12.17 -2.20
N ASP A 27 -4.40 11.92 -0.90
CA ASP A 27 -4.39 12.96 0.13
C ASP A 27 -2.98 13.25 0.64
N MET A 28 -1.98 12.56 0.12
CA MET A 28 -0.60 12.66 0.62
C MET A 28 0.27 13.48 -0.33
N ALA A 29 1.29 14.10 0.22
CA ALA A 29 2.27 14.83 -0.56
C ALA A 29 3.27 13.87 -1.20
N ALA A 30 3.86 14.29 -2.33
CA ALA A 30 4.90 13.51 -3.00
C ALA A 30 6.05 13.23 -2.04
N GLY A 31 6.55 12.00 -2.08
CA GLY A 31 7.64 11.58 -1.20
C GLY A 31 7.19 11.06 0.16
N HIS A 32 5.94 11.26 0.53
CA HIS A 32 5.40 10.72 1.79
C HIS A 32 5.21 9.22 1.67
N VAL A 33 5.32 8.53 2.81
CA VAL A 33 5.23 7.07 2.90
C VAL A 33 3.93 6.67 3.57
N LEU A 34 3.19 5.78 2.90
CA LEU A 34 1.97 5.17 3.42
C LEU A 34 2.28 3.77 3.92
N LYS A 35 1.90 3.49 5.17
CA LYS A 35 1.90 2.14 5.71
C LYS A 35 0.49 1.59 5.61
N ILE A 36 0.28 0.54 4.83
CA ILE A 36 -1.03 -0.07 4.67
C ILE A 36 -0.95 -1.57 4.93
N THR A 37 -1.89 -2.08 5.72
CA THR A 37 -1.94 -3.49 6.09
C THR A 37 -3.15 -4.15 5.46
N ALA A 38 -2.96 -5.34 4.90
CA ALA A 38 -4.03 -6.10 4.26
C ALA A 38 -3.93 -7.58 4.62
N THR A 39 -5.06 -8.27 4.59
CA THR A 39 -5.11 -9.72 4.87
C THR A 39 -5.42 -10.55 3.64
N ASP A 40 -5.81 -9.93 2.53
CA ASP A 40 -6.12 -10.67 1.30
C ASP A 40 -4.85 -11.29 0.72
N PRO A 41 -4.86 -12.63 0.48
CA PRO A 41 -3.66 -13.30 -0.06
C PRO A 41 -3.20 -12.75 -1.41
N GLY A 42 -4.09 -12.19 -2.21
CA GLY A 42 -3.73 -11.60 -3.50
C GLY A 42 -3.14 -10.22 -3.41
N SER A 43 -3.11 -9.62 -2.21
CA SER A 43 -2.69 -8.22 -2.07
C SER A 43 -1.23 -8.01 -2.43
N VAL A 44 -0.35 -8.98 -2.15
CA VAL A 44 1.07 -8.84 -2.49
C VAL A 44 1.24 -8.61 -3.99
N LYS A 45 0.64 -9.46 -4.80
CA LYS A 45 0.71 -9.35 -6.26
C LYS A 45 0.06 -8.05 -6.73
N ASP A 46 -1.10 -7.73 -6.17
CA ASP A 46 -1.86 -6.55 -6.58
C ASP A 46 -1.12 -5.26 -6.25
N PHE A 47 -0.51 -5.16 -5.07
CA PHE A 47 0.24 -3.97 -4.69
C PHE A 47 1.52 -3.80 -5.51
N LYS A 48 2.20 -4.91 -5.83
CA LYS A 48 3.37 -4.85 -6.70
C LYS A 48 2.99 -4.33 -8.08
N ALA A 49 1.90 -4.85 -8.65
CA ALA A 49 1.42 -4.41 -9.96
C ALA A 49 0.98 -2.95 -9.92
N PHE A 50 0.26 -2.55 -8.87
CA PHE A 50 -0.19 -1.19 -8.69
C PHE A 50 0.98 -0.20 -8.66
N CYS A 51 2.00 -0.50 -7.86
CA CYS A 51 3.17 0.39 -7.76
C CYS A 51 3.92 0.46 -9.09
N LEU A 52 4.04 -0.67 -9.78
CA LEU A 52 4.71 -0.71 -11.07
C LEU A 52 3.97 0.14 -12.11
N GLN A 53 2.64 0.06 -12.15
CA GLN A 53 1.82 0.78 -13.12
C GLN A 53 1.73 2.27 -12.84
N THR A 54 1.72 2.66 -11.57
CA THR A 54 1.50 4.05 -11.19
C THR A 54 2.78 4.84 -10.95
N GLY A 55 3.90 4.15 -10.78
CA GLY A 55 5.16 4.80 -10.45
C GLY A 55 5.36 5.08 -8.97
N HIS A 56 4.40 4.72 -8.12
CA HIS A 56 4.64 4.76 -6.68
C HIS A 56 5.65 3.69 -6.32
N GLU A 57 6.42 3.92 -5.27
CA GLU A 57 7.51 3.03 -4.90
C GLU A 57 7.14 2.15 -3.73
N LEU A 58 7.21 0.83 -3.92
CA LEU A 58 7.04 -0.13 -2.83
C LEU A 58 8.38 -0.27 -2.11
N LEU A 59 8.50 0.39 -0.95
CA LEU A 59 9.76 0.44 -0.21
C LEU A 59 10.02 -0.84 0.56
N GLN A 60 8.98 -1.43 1.12
CA GLN A 60 9.13 -2.60 1.99
C GLN A 60 7.82 -3.36 2.05
N LEU A 61 7.92 -4.67 2.14
CA LEU A 61 6.80 -5.56 2.38
C LEU A 61 7.16 -6.45 3.56
N ASP A 62 6.36 -6.39 4.61
CA ASP A 62 6.51 -7.27 5.76
C ASP A 62 5.37 -8.29 5.73
N GLU A 63 5.72 -9.57 5.67
CA GLU A 63 4.74 -10.64 5.68
C GLU A 63 4.65 -11.24 7.08
N HIS A 64 3.43 -11.29 7.59
CA HIS A 64 3.12 -11.91 8.86
C HIS A 64 2.23 -13.12 8.61
N GLU A 65 1.89 -13.84 9.65
CA GLU A 65 1.18 -15.11 9.50
C GLU A 65 -0.09 -15.00 8.66
N LYS A 66 -0.89 -13.93 8.87
CA LYS A 66 -2.16 -13.77 8.16
C LYS A 66 -2.34 -12.35 7.62
N SER A 67 -1.26 -11.57 7.56
CA SER A 67 -1.37 -10.20 7.10
C SER A 67 -0.09 -9.77 6.39
N PHE A 68 -0.23 -8.72 5.59
CA PHE A 68 0.87 -8.13 4.84
C PHE A 68 0.89 -6.64 5.10
N THR A 69 2.06 -6.09 5.39
CA THR A 69 2.22 -4.65 5.60
C THR A 69 3.07 -4.08 4.49
N PHE A 70 2.53 -3.09 3.80
CA PHE A 70 3.20 -2.45 2.66
C PHE A 70 3.59 -1.03 3.04
N TYR A 71 4.81 -0.65 2.69
CA TYR A 71 5.29 0.72 2.84
C TYR A 71 5.48 1.28 1.44
N ILE A 72 4.65 2.24 1.06
CA ILE A 72 4.58 2.77 -0.30
C ILE A 72 4.86 4.27 -0.27
N ARG A 73 5.88 4.69 -1.01
CA ARG A 73 6.20 6.11 -1.15
C ARG A 73 5.47 6.68 -2.34
N LYS A 74 4.75 7.77 -2.11
CA LYS A 74 4.04 8.46 -3.18
C LYS A 74 5.04 9.05 -4.16
N ARG A 75 4.82 8.80 -5.45
CA ARG A 75 5.70 9.29 -6.49
C ARG A 75 5.74 10.82 -6.49
N ALA A 76 6.89 11.35 -6.85
CA ALA A 76 7.03 12.77 -7.14
C ALA A 76 6.48 13.03 -8.54
N LEU A 77 5.71 14.06 -8.70
CA LEU A 77 5.08 14.32 -9.96
C LEU A 77 5.36 15.74 -10.45
#